data_9dbc8dbd40dde1bbb19f4b23afea692d
#
_entry.id   9dbc8dbd40dde1bbb19f4b23afea692d
#
_cell.length_a   1.000
_cell.length_b   1.000
_cell.length_c   1.000
_cell.angle_alpha   90.00
_cell.angle_beta   90.00
_cell.angle_gamma   90.00
#
_symmetry.space_group_name_H-M   'P 1'
#
loop_
_entity.id
_entity.type
_entity.pdbx_description
1 polymer ?
#
loop_
_entity_poly.entity_id
_entity_poly.type
_entity_poly.pdbx_seq_one_letter_code
_entity_poly.pdbx_strand_id
1 'polypeptide(L)'
;MAVLWFDGLLARVADAGVYFLPEDDVDELLEAAAVNRFPCLRVNLAGCTGKADLLLRIAGVFAVPPHVVQDWDQLAPALERLRLADSAGQVLVLEHSEDLRAAALGEFKAAMEALQAVSADWAARDLAFWSFVVLDETQFDALG
;
A
#
# COMPACT_ATOMS: atom_id res chain seq x y z
N MET A 1 -18.65 6.02 10.98
CA MET A 1 -18.11 4.89 11.74
C MET A 1 -16.83 4.33 11.14
N ALA A 2 -16.52 4.67 9.89
CA ALA A 2 -15.27 4.24 9.27
C ALA A 2 -14.03 4.71 10.03
N VAL A 3 -14.07 5.91 10.63
CA VAL A 3 -12.95 6.42 11.44
C VAL A 3 -12.62 5.49 12.60
N LEU A 4 -13.64 4.99 13.30
CA LEU A 4 -13.45 4.06 14.42
C LEU A 4 -12.87 2.72 13.93
N TRP A 5 -13.30 2.27 12.74
CA TRP A 5 -12.78 1.06 12.15
C TRP A 5 -11.28 1.19 11.84
N PHE A 6 -10.89 2.31 11.23
CA PHE A 6 -9.49 2.55 10.91
C PHE A 6 -8.64 2.73 12.18
N ASP A 7 -9.16 3.38 13.20
CA ASP A 7 -8.43 3.52 14.46
C ASP A 7 -8.15 2.15 15.08
N GLY A 8 -9.11 1.25 15.06
CA GLY A 8 -8.92 -0.12 15.54
C GLY A 8 -7.93 -0.89 14.69
N LEU A 9 -8.05 -0.79 13.36
CA LEU A 9 -7.16 -1.48 12.42
C LEU A 9 -5.72 -0.99 12.57
N LEU A 10 -5.51 0.33 12.67
CA LEU A 10 -4.18 0.91 12.73
C LEU A 10 -3.55 0.83 14.12
N ALA A 11 -4.27 0.36 15.12
CA ALA A 11 -3.77 0.28 16.47
C ALA A 11 -2.84 -0.91 16.73
N ARG A 12 -2.84 -1.91 15.85
CA ARG A 12 -2.12 -3.16 16.10
C ARG A 12 -1.26 -3.57 14.92
N VAL A 13 0.01 -3.84 15.18
CA VAL A 13 0.94 -4.34 14.16
C VAL A 13 0.44 -5.67 13.58
N ALA A 14 -0.19 -6.51 14.39
CA ALA A 14 -0.71 -7.80 13.94
C ALA A 14 -1.78 -7.67 12.84
N ASP A 15 -2.44 -6.53 12.75
CA ASP A 15 -3.48 -6.29 11.74
C ASP A 15 -2.94 -5.64 10.46
N ALA A 16 -1.64 -5.36 10.41
CA ALA A 16 -1.01 -4.79 9.22
C ALA A 16 -1.09 -5.76 8.04
N GLY A 17 -1.24 -5.22 6.84
CA GLY A 17 -1.37 -6.04 5.64
C GLY A 17 -1.93 -5.24 4.49
N VAL A 18 -2.48 -5.95 3.51
CA VAL A 18 -3.07 -5.35 2.31
C VAL A 18 -4.60 -5.44 2.41
N TYR A 19 -5.25 -4.30 2.19
CA TYR A 19 -6.71 -4.18 2.29
C TYR A 19 -7.25 -3.44 1.08
N PHE A 20 -8.51 -3.73 0.75
CA PHE A 20 -9.25 -2.96 -0.25
C PHE A 20 -10.12 -1.93 0.44
N LEU A 21 -10.26 -0.76 -0.16
CA LEU A 21 -10.90 0.40 0.45
C LEU A 21 -11.80 1.09 -0.56
N PRO A 22 -13.08 1.36 -0.22
CA PRO A 22 -13.93 2.19 -1.07
C PRO A 22 -13.35 3.60 -1.21
N GLU A 23 -13.49 4.17 -2.39
CA GLU A 23 -13.00 5.52 -2.67
C GLU A 23 -13.50 6.55 -1.67
N ASP A 24 -14.76 6.41 -1.23
CA ASP A 24 -15.38 7.35 -0.29
C ASP A 24 -14.75 7.33 1.10
N ASP A 25 -14.00 6.28 1.43
CA ASP A 25 -13.39 6.14 2.76
C ASP A 25 -11.94 6.64 2.83
N VAL A 26 -11.39 7.14 1.73
CA VAL A 26 -9.98 7.57 1.69
C VAL A 26 -9.70 8.69 2.68
N ASP A 27 -10.56 9.71 2.73
CA ASP A 27 -10.34 10.85 3.63
C ASP A 27 -10.33 10.42 5.09
N GLU A 28 -11.19 9.48 5.46
CA GLU A 28 -11.24 8.94 6.82
C GLU A 28 -9.98 8.15 7.17
N LEU A 29 -9.46 7.39 6.19
CA LEU A 29 -8.19 6.68 6.36
C LEU A 29 -7.04 7.67 6.58
N LEU A 30 -6.97 8.72 5.77
CA LEU A 30 -5.91 9.73 5.88
C LEU A 30 -5.97 10.41 7.25
N GLU A 31 -7.16 10.70 7.74
CA GLU A 31 -7.34 11.30 9.06
C GLU A 31 -6.89 10.34 10.17
N ALA A 32 -7.27 9.07 10.08
CA ALA A 32 -6.87 8.07 11.07
C ALA A 32 -5.36 7.87 11.09
N ALA A 33 -4.71 7.85 9.92
CA ALA A 33 -3.27 7.74 9.84
C ALA A 33 -2.58 8.94 10.49
N ALA A 34 -3.11 10.16 10.26
CA ALA A 34 -2.56 11.37 10.85
C ALA A 34 -2.70 11.37 12.37
N VAL A 35 -3.85 10.95 12.88
CA VAL A 35 -4.10 10.85 14.34
C VAL A 35 -3.12 9.89 14.99
N ASN A 36 -2.79 8.79 14.31
CA ASN A 36 -1.86 7.79 14.81
C ASN A 36 -0.40 8.13 14.49
N ARG A 37 -0.16 9.26 13.83
CA ARG A 37 1.19 9.73 13.45
C ARG A 37 1.91 8.77 12.51
N PHE A 38 1.17 8.09 11.65
CA PHE A 38 1.75 7.23 10.62
C PHE A 38 1.89 8.02 9.33
N PRO A 39 3.09 8.07 8.73
CA PRO A 39 3.23 8.65 7.41
C PRO A 39 2.31 7.94 6.42
N CYS A 40 1.69 8.71 5.53
CA CYS A 40 0.80 8.16 4.52
C CYS A 40 1.30 8.59 3.15
N LEU A 41 1.69 7.62 2.33
CA LEU A 41 2.14 7.85 0.96
C LEU A 41 1.06 7.39 -0.01
N ARG A 42 0.84 8.17 -1.06
CA ARG A 42 -0.19 7.87 -2.06
C ARG A 42 0.49 7.63 -3.41
N VAL A 43 0.14 6.49 -4.03
CA VAL A 43 0.64 6.12 -5.35
C VAL A 43 -0.51 6.25 -6.34
N ASN A 44 -0.36 7.11 -7.35
CA ASN A 44 -1.33 7.21 -8.43
C ASN A 44 -0.95 6.21 -9.51
N LEU A 45 -1.85 5.27 -9.81
CA LEU A 45 -1.64 4.23 -10.81
C LEU A 45 -2.40 4.48 -12.12
N ALA A 46 -2.96 5.68 -12.30
CA ALA A 46 -3.65 6.02 -13.54
C ALA A 46 -2.70 5.86 -14.72
N GLY A 47 -3.15 5.17 -15.77
CA GLY A 47 -2.33 4.91 -16.95
C GLY A 47 -1.26 3.85 -16.79
N CYS A 48 -1.10 3.27 -15.60
CA CYS A 48 -0.14 2.18 -15.37
C CYS A 48 -0.72 0.88 -15.94
N THR A 49 0.03 0.23 -16.83
CA THR A 49 -0.44 -0.98 -17.51
C THR A 49 0.58 -2.12 -17.49
N GLY A 50 1.66 -2.01 -16.73
CA GLY A 50 2.67 -3.05 -16.71
C GLY A 50 3.57 -3.01 -15.48
N LYS A 51 4.37 -4.07 -15.34
CA LYS A 51 5.23 -4.31 -14.18
C LYS A 51 6.27 -3.21 -13.95
N ALA A 52 7.01 -2.85 -14.98
CA ALA A 52 8.10 -1.88 -14.85
C ALA A 52 7.62 -0.54 -14.34
N ASP A 53 6.52 -0.04 -14.89
CA ASP A 53 5.92 1.23 -14.49
C ASP A 53 5.36 1.13 -13.06
N LEU A 54 4.72 0.00 -12.73
CA LEU A 54 4.17 -0.23 -11.41
C LEU A 54 5.25 -0.22 -10.33
N LEU A 55 6.34 -0.94 -10.57
CA LEU A 55 7.49 -0.96 -9.66
C LEU A 55 8.09 0.43 -9.51
N LEU A 56 8.24 1.15 -10.61
CA LEU A 56 8.80 2.49 -10.62
C LEU A 56 7.95 3.44 -9.77
N ARG A 57 6.63 3.37 -9.90
CA ARG A 57 5.73 4.25 -9.14
C ARG A 57 5.74 3.92 -7.66
N ILE A 58 5.70 2.64 -7.30
CA ILE A 58 5.73 2.23 -5.89
C ILE A 58 7.08 2.59 -5.25
N ALA A 59 8.17 2.23 -5.89
CA ALA A 59 9.51 2.54 -5.36
C ALA A 59 9.73 4.06 -5.29
N GLY A 60 9.17 4.79 -6.25
CA GLY A 60 9.34 6.24 -6.34
C GLY A 60 8.78 7.00 -5.15
N VAL A 61 7.63 6.59 -4.61
CA VAL A 61 7.05 7.29 -3.44
C VAL A 61 7.89 7.07 -2.19
N PHE A 62 8.70 6.02 -2.16
CA PHE A 62 9.64 5.77 -1.07
C PHE A 62 11.03 6.32 -1.38
N ALA A 63 11.19 7.05 -2.48
CA ALA A 63 12.46 7.61 -2.93
C ALA A 63 13.55 6.54 -3.14
N VAL A 64 13.15 5.33 -3.49
CA VAL A 64 14.07 4.24 -3.82
C VAL A 64 14.51 4.39 -5.28
N PRO A 65 15.82 4.39 -5.58
CA PRO A 65 16.28 4.50 -6.96
C PRO A 65 15.75 3.35 -7.83
N PRO A 66 15.40 3.62 -9.11
CA PRO A 66 14.81 2.59 -9.98
C PRO A 66 15.66 1.35 -10.18
N HIS A 67 16.98 1.47 -10.12
CA HIS A 67 17.89 0.32 -10.33
C HIS A 67 17.93 -0.64 -9.13
N VAL A 68 17.38 -0.23 -7.97
CA VAL A 68 17.41 -1.06 -6.76
C VAL A 68 16.29 -2.09 -6.77
N VAL A 69 15.13 -1.73 -7.34
CA VAL A 69 13.97 -2.62 -7.37
C VAL A 69 13.56 -2.85 -8.82
N GLN A 70 13.94 -3.98 -9.36
CA GLN A 70 13.62 -4.39 -10.73
C GLN A 70 12.66 -5.59 -10.76
N ASP A 71 12.41 -6.20 -9.61
CA ASP A 71 11.50 -7.31 -9.46
C ASP A 71 10.80 -7.24 -8.11
N TRP A 72 9.68 -7.95 -7.99
CA TRP A 72 8.87 -7.90 -6.77
C TRP A 72 9.61 -8.43 -5.55
N ASP A 73 10.47 -9.43 -5.72
CA ASP A 73 11.24 -10.00 -4.62
C ASP A 73 12.29 -9.04 -4.05
N GLN A 74 12.59 -7.97 -4.77
CA GLN A 74 13.53 -6.94 -4.31
C GLN A 74 12.86 -5.83 -3.52
N LEU A 75 11.53 -5.76 -3.56
CA LEU A 75 10.80 -4.67 -2.91
C LEU A 75 10.91 -4.71 -1.39
N ALA A 76 10.68 -5.87 -0.78
CA ALA A 76 10.75 -5.99 0.67
C ALA A 76 12.14 -5.64 1.22
N PRO A 77 13.26 -6.18 0.67
CA PRO A 77 14.59 -5.77 1.13
C PRO A 77 14.88 -4.29 0.96
N ALA A 78 14.40 -3.67 -0.13
CA ALA A 78 14.60 -2.25 -0.36
C ALA A 78 13.86 -1.41 0.67
N LEU A 79 12.61 -1.74 0.97
CA LEU A 79 11.80 -1.01 1.93
C LEU A 79 12.23 -1.30 3.38
N GLU A 80 12.82 -2.47 3.64
CA GLU A 80 13.38 -2.79 4.95
C GLU A 80 14.46 -1.80 5.38
N ARG A 81 15.22 -1.30 4.41
CA ARG A 81 16.31 -0.36 4.68
C ARG A 81 15.82 1.06 4.94
N LEU A 82 14.57 1.35 4.58
CA LEU A 82 13.99 2.66 4.82
C LEU A 82 13.61 2.77 6.29
N ARG A 83 14.21 3.73 6.94
CA ARG A 83 13.82 4.07 8.30
C ARG A 83 13.03 5.36 8.22
N LEU A 84 11.73 5.24 8.48
CA LEU A 84 10.90 6.41 8.64
C LEU A 84 11.16 6.89 10.05
N ALA A 85 11.90 7.98 10.17
CA ALA A 85 12.31 8.50 11.46
C ALA A 85 11.13 8.64 12.41
N ASP A 86 11.26 8.07 13.60
CA ASP A 86 10.31 8.23 14.70
C ASP A 86 8.89 7.68 14.44
N SER A 87 8.72 6.86 13.42
CA SER A 87 7.41 6.27 13.14
C SER A 87 7.41 4.77 13.43
N ALA A 88 6.34 4.29 14.06
CA ALA A 88 6.12 2.86 14.31
C ALA A 88 5.42 2.17 13.14
N GLY A 89 5.03 2.90 12.10
CA GLY A 89 4.31 2.34 10.99
C GLY A 89 4.26 3.24 9.77
N GLN A 90 3.78 2.68 8.66
CA GLN A 90 3.65 3.34 7.37
C GLN A 90 2.35 2.94 6.73
N VAL A 91 1.62 3.90 6.17
CA VAL A 91 0.42 3.65 5.37
C VAL A 91 0.74 3.98 3.91
N LEU A 92 0.39 3.05 3.03
CA LEU A 92 0.51 3.23 1.58
C LEU A 92 -0.88 3.15 0.97
N VAL A 93 -1.24 4.11 0.13
CA VAL A 93 -2.54 4.14 -0.55
C VAL A 93 -2.30 4.07 -2.05
N LEU A 94 -2.87 3.05 -2.70
CA LEU A 94 -2.75 2.85 -4.14
C LEU A 94 -4.07 3.26 -4.79
N GLU A 95 -4.03 4.27 -5.66
CA GLU A 95 -5.21 4.86 -6.27
C GLU A 95 -5.21 4.67 -7.78
N HIS A 96 -6.40 4.60 -8.35
CA HIS A 96 -6.60 4.54 -9.82
C HIS A 96 -5.94 3.31 -10.46
N SER A 97 -6.22 2.13 -9.91
CA SER A 97 -5.64 0.88 -10.39
C SER A 97 -6.43 0.21 -11.53
N GLU A 98 -7.49 0.85 -12.04
CA GLU A 98 -8.39 0.28 -13.05
C GLU A 98 -7.64 -0.14 -14.31
N ASP A 99 -6.77 0.74 -14.83
CA ASP A 99 -6.03 0.45 -16.05
C ASP A 99 -5.08 -0.73 -15.86
N LEU A 100 -4.43 -0.79 -14.71
CA LEU A 100 -3.51 -1.88 -14.39
C LEU A 100 -4.26 -3.20 -14.28
N ARG A 101 -5.39 -3.22 -13.57
CA ARG A 101 -6.16 -4.45 -13.39
C ARG A 101 -6.75 -4.93 -14.70
N ALA A 102 -7.13 -4.02 -15.59
CA ALA A 102 -7.64 -4.38 -16.92
C ALA A 102 -6.54 -4.91 -17.83
N ALA A 103 -5.36 -4.32 -17.80
CA ALA A 103 -4.28 -4.65 -18.72
C ALA A 103 -3.34 -5.74 -18.21
N ALA A 104 -3.11 -5.80 -16.89
CA ALA A 104 -2.10 -6.68 -16.31
C ALA A 104 -2.51 -7.13 -14.91
N LEU A 105 -3.63 -7.86 -14.82
CA LEU A 105 -4.16 -8.34 -13.54
C LEU A 105 -3.16 -9.19 -12.79
N GLY A 106 -2.39 -10.02 -13.50
CA GLY A 106 -1.35 -10.85 -12.87
C GLY A 106 -0.29 -10.02 -12.17
N GLU A 107 0.12 -8.90 -12.75
CA GLU A 107 1.08 -8.01 -12.11
C GLU A 107 0.47 -7.27 -10.93
N PHE A 108 -0.81 -6.91 -11.03
CA PHE A 108 -1.52 -6.33 -9.89
C PHE A 108 -1.51 -7.29 -8.69
N LYS A 109 -1.83 -8.56 -8.94
CA LYS A 109 -1.82 -9.58 -7.89
C LYS A 109 -0.41 -9.80 -7.33
N ALA A 110 0.60 -9.80 -8.18
CA ALA A 110 1.99 -9.93 -7.75
C ALA A 110 2.40 -8.76 -6.85
N ALA A 111 1.94 -7.54 -7.18
CA ALA A 111 2.18 -6.37 -6.35
C ALA A 111 1.53 -6.52 -4.97
N MET A 112 0.30 -7.03 -4.91
CA MET A 112 -0.38 -7.25 -3.64
C MET A 112 0.36 -8.27 -2.78
N GLU A 113 0.85 -9.34 -3.38
CA GLU A 113 1.64 -10.35 -2.67
C GLU A 113 2.96 -9.77 -2.17
N ALA A 114 3.61 -8.93 -2.98
CA ALA A 114 4.86 -8.28 -2.59
C ALA A 114 4.65 -7.33 -1.41
N LEU A 115 3.56 -6.56 -1.43
CA LEU A 115 3.24 -5.64 -0.34
C LEU A 115 2.87 -6.40 0.94
N GLN A 116 2.20 -7.55 0.80
CA GLN A 116 1.91 -8.39 1.96
C GLN A 116 3.21 -8.93 2.58
N ALA A 117 4.20 -9.28 1.74
CA ALA A 117 5.51 -9.72 2.21
C ALA A 117 6.25 -8.58 2.95
N VAL A 118 6.13 -7.35 2.45
CA VAL A 118 6.69 -6.17 3.16
C VAL A 118 6.06 -6.03 4.54
N SER A 119 4.73 -6.17 4.61
CA SER A 119 4.01 -6.07 5.89
C SER A 119 4.48 -7.13 6.88
N ALA A 120 4.65 -8.37 6.42
CA ALA A 120 5.12 -9.46 7.28
C ALA A 120 6.55 -9.23 7.77
N ASP A 121 7.42 -8.75 6.89
CA ASP A 121 8.80 -8.44 7.22
C ASP A 121 8.91 -7.34 8.26
N TRP A 122 8.12 -6.28 8.09
CA TRP A 122 8.09 -5.17 9.04
C TRP A 122 7.51 -5.61 10.38
N ALA A 123 6.45 -6.44 10.37
CA ALA A 123 5.83 -6.93 11.59
C ALA A 123 6.79 -7.76 12.43
N ALA A 124 7.69 -8.50 11.79
CA ALA A 124 8.73 -9.26 12.49
C ALA A 124 9.69 -8.37 13.27
N ARG A 125 9.74 -7.06 12.93
CA ARG A 125 10.54 -6.05 13.64
C ARG A 125 9.67 -5.13 14.49
N ASP A 126 8.43 -5.52 14.73
CA ASP A 126 7.44 -4.74 15.49
C ASP A 126 7.12 -3.40 14.84
N LEU A 127 7.16 -3.35 13.51
CA LEU A 127 6.77 -2.19 12.71
C LEU A 127 5.55 -2.57 11.88
N ALA A 128 4.64 -1.63 11.69
CA ALA A 128 3.43 -1.87 10.93
C ALA A 128 3.53 -1.28 9.53
N PHE A 129 3.08 -2.02 8.52
CA PHE A 129 3.01 -1.53 7.15
C PHE A 129 1.65 -1.93 6.57
N TRP A 130 0.82 -0.94 6.32
CA TRP A 130 -0.50 -1.14 5.72
C TRP A 130 -0.52 -0.64 4.29
N SER A 131 -1.11 -1.44 3.40
CA SER A 131 -1.35 -1.04 2.02
C SER A 131 -2.84 -1.08 1.74
N PHE A 132 -3.40 0.03 1.29
CA PHE A 132 -4.82 0.14 0.97
C PHE A 132 -4.97 0.37 -0.53
N VAL A 133 -5.71 -0.53 -1.19
CA VAL A 133 -6.02 -0.40 -2.61
C VAL A 133 -7.40 0.24 -2.72
N VAL A 134 -7.44 1.44 -3.30
CA VAL A 134 -8.68 2.19 -3.42
C VAL A 134 -9.44 1.71 -4.65
N LEU A 135 -10.70 1.37 -4.47
CA LEU A 135 -11.58 0.91 -5.54
C LEU A 135 -12.84 1.76 -5.56
N ASP A 136 -13.40 2.02 -6.74
CA ASP A 136 -14.72 2.63 -6.81
C ASP A 136 -15.78 1.61 -6.41
N GLU A 137 -17.02 2.06 -6.23
CA GLU A 137 -18.11 1.20 -5.78
C GLU A 137 -18.32 0.01 -6.69
N THR A 138 -18.31 0.22 -8.00
CA THR A 138 -18.49 -0.83 -8.99
C THR A 138 -17.38 -1.87 -8.92
N GLN A 139 -16.15 -1.41 -8.79
CA GLN A 139 -14.98 -2.29 -8.70
C GLN A 139 -14.97 -3.09 -7.40
N PHE A 140 -15.38 -2.45 -6.32
CA PHE A 140 -15.45 -3.11 -5.01
C PHE A 140 -16.50 -4.22 -5.02
N ASP A 141 -17.66 -3.96 -5.60
CA ASP A 141 -18.72 -4.94 -5.74
C ASP A 141 -18.28 -6.13 -6.59
N ALA A 142 -17.48 -5.89 -7.62
CA ALA A 142 -16.98 -6.95 -8.50
C ALA A 142 -16.05 -7.93 -7.77
N LEU A 143 -15.41 -7.51 -6.69
CA LEU A 143 -14.54 -8.37 -5.88
C LEU A 143 -15.34 -9.23 -4.89
N GLY A 144 -16.50 -8.76 -4.54
CA GLY A 144 -17.39 -9.45 -3.62
C GLY A 144 -18.16 -10.54 -4.32
#